data_97a4f79b6aa1b544517e2c13a8ad864c
#
_entry.id   97a4f79b6aa1b544517e2c13a8ad864c
#
_cell.length_a   1.000
_cell.length_b   1.000
_cell.length_c   1.000
_cell.angle_alpha   90.00
_cell.angle_beta   90.00
_cell.angle_gamma   90.00
#
_symmetry.space_group_name_H-M   'P 1'
#
loop_
_entity.id
_entity.type
_entity.pdbx_description
1 polymer ?
#
loop_
_entity_poly.entity_id
_entity_poly.type
_entity_poly.pdbx_seq_one_letter_code
_entity_poly.pdbx_strand_id
1 'polypeptide(L)'
;IAKELNLETAAKKDSTGICFIGERNYQKFIHNYLKPNPGDIVDVDTKEVIGRHTGLMNYTIGQRRNVGISGNLERHYVCGKNVKDNILYVAFGDDNKYLMSDECIIDNINFISPTHPTFCTAKFRYRGEDHPVELEYLSDNEIKVKYKGLAKAVTPGQACVLYLGEECLGSGIIKQVLKDDKPLWYLN
;
A
#
# COMPACT_ATOMS: atom_id res chain seq x y z
N ILE A 1 16.07 23.33 -10.14
CA ILE A 1 15.41 24.66 -10.29
C ILE A 1 15.48 25.43 -8.96
N ALA A 2 14.81 25.02 -7.85
CA ALA A 2 14.75 25.83 -6.62
C ALA A 2 16.15 26.13 -6.02
N LYS A 3 17.04 25.14 -6.01
CA LYS A 3 18.45 25.29 -5.58
C LYS A 3 19.27 26.14 -6.55
N GLU A 4 19.04 26.00 -7.84
CA GLU A 4 19.71 26.79 -8.90
C GLU A 4 19.33 28.27 -8.82
N LEU A 5 18.09 28.53 -8.45
CA LEU A 5 17.54 29.89 -8.24
C LEU A 5 17.79 30.44 -6.83
N ASN A 6 18.56 29.72 -5.98
CA ASN A 6 18.86 30.10 -4.59
C ASN A 6 17.63 30.53 -3.78
N LEU A 7 16.47 29.82 -3.96
CA LEU A 7 15.27 30.14 -3.18
C LEU A 7 15.45 29.71 -1.72
N GLU A 8 15.07 30.55 -0.78
CA GLU A 8 15.17 30.27 0.68
C GLU A 8 14.46 28.98 1.08
N THR A 9 13.42 28.59 0.33
CA THR A 9 12.65 27.36 0.57
C THR A 9 13.27 26.11 -0.05
N ALA A 10 14.35 26.21 -0.83
CA ALA A 10 14.94 25.10 -1.58
C ALA A 10 15.42 23.92 -0.69
N ALA A 11 15.80 24.20 0.56
CA ALA A 11 16.24 23.21 1.53
C ALA A 11 15.22 22.97 2.66
N LYS A 12 14.04 23.62 2.59
CA LYS A 12 13.00 23.44 3.61
C LYS A 12 12.44 22.03 3.53
N LYS A 13 12.35 21.37 4.68
CA LYS A 13 11.75 20.04 4.78
C LYS A 13 10.27 20.12 4.43
N ASP A 14 9.80 19.15 3.61
CA ASP A 14 8.38 19.01 3.27
C ASP A 14 7.53 18.90 4.53
N SER A 15 6.42 19.61 4.56
CA SER A 15 5.42 19.47 5.61
C SER A 15 4.73 18.11 5.46
N THR A 16 4.83 17.26 6.49
CA THR A 16 4.18 15.95 6.52
C THR A 16 2.84 15.95 7.24
N GLY A 17 2.43 17.10 7.77
CA GLY A 17 1.17 17.26 8.49
C GLY A 17 0.13 18.03 7.69
N ILE A 18 -1.15 17.73 7.95
CA ILE A 18 -2.26 18.56 7.44
C ILE A 18 -2.33 19.81 8.32
N CYS A 19 -2.05 20.97 7.76
CA CYS A 19 -1.82 22.22 8.47
C CYS A 19 -2.98 22.66 9.39
N PHE A 20 -4.22 22.35 9.05
CA PHE A 20 -5.40 22.69 9.88
C PHE A 20 -5.71 21.63 10.97
N ILE A 21 -5.09 20.46 10.93
CA ILE A 21 -5.22 19.43 11.97
C ILE A 21 -4.14 19.63 13.05
N GLY A 22 -2.96 20.17 12.68
CA GLY A 22 -1.79 20.32 13.53
C GLY A 22 -1.10 18.99 13.85
N GLU A 23 -0.08 19.05 14.71
CA GLU A 23 0.64 17.86 15.18
C GLU A 23 -0.22 17.09 16.19
N ARG A 24 -0.77 15.96 15.78
CA ARG A 24 -1.57 15.08 16.63
C ARG A 24 -1.13 13.65 16.48
N ASN A 25 -1.28 12.89 17.57
CA ASN A 25 -1.12 11.45 17.49
C ASN A 25 -2.24 10.87 16.61
N TYR A 26 -1.86 10.21 15.52
CA TYR A 26 -2.78 9.68 14.51
C TYR A 26 -3.85 8.76 15.12
N GLN A 27 -3.47 7.84 15.99
CA GLN A 27 -4.40 6.90 16.62
C GLN A 27 -5.44 7.64 17.48
N LYS A 28 -4.99 8.60 18.31
CA LYS A 28 -5.90 9.41 19.12
C LYS A 28 -6.86 10.23 18.27
N PHE A 29 -6.38 10.76 17.15
CA PHE A 29 -7.23 11.51 16.22
C PHE A 29 -8.28 10.62 15.57
N ILE A 30 -7.90 9.48 15.01
CA ILE A 30 -8.82 8.54 14.35
C ILE A 30 -9.85 7.97 15.33
N HIS A 31 -9.47 7.72 16.59
CA HIS A 31 -10.39 7.19 17.60
C HIS A 31 -11.52 8.15 17.99
N ASN A 32 -11.44 9.43 17.62
CA ASN A 32 -12.59 10.36 17.77
C ASN A 32 -13.71 10.05 16.77
N TYR A 33 -13.40 9.43 15.65
CA TYR A 33 -14.34 9.13 14.56
C TYR A 33 -14.66 7.64 14.45
N LEU A 34 -13.67 6.78 14.69
CA LEU A 34 -13.78 5.34 14.59
C LEU A 34 -13.48 4.71 15.94
N LYS A 35 -14.46 4.02 16.52
CA LYS A 35 -14.26 3.31 17.78
C LYS A 35 -13.23 2.19 17.59
N PRO A 36 -12.28 2.02 18.51
CA PRO A 36 -11.37 0.88 18.52
C PRO A 36 -12.17 -0.43 18.49
N ASN A 37 -11.78 -1.34 17.61
CA ASN A 37 -12.31 -2.69 17.53
C ASN A 37 -11.13 -3.68 17.62
N PRO A 38 -10.71 -4.07 18.85
CA PRO A 38 -9.60 -5.00 19.04
C PRO A 38 -9.94 -6.39 18.49
N GLY A 39 -8.94 -7.06 17.93
CA GLY A 39 -9.07 -8.41 17.39
C GLY A 39 -7.73 -9.16 17.45
N ASP A 40 -7.68 -10.31 16.79
CA ASP A 40 -6.53 -11.19 16.86
C ASP A 40 -5.48 -10.85 15.80
N ILE A 41 -4.21 -10.99 16.18
CA ILE A 41 -3.06 -10.99 15.27
C ILE A 41 -2.72 -12.45 15.01
N VAL A 42 -2.80 -12.87 13.76
CA VAL A 42 -2.58 -14.24 13.33
C VAL A 42 -1.34 -14.32 12.44
N ASP A 43 -0.44 -15.22 12.75
CA ASP A 43 0.65 -15.57 11.85
C ASP A 43 0.08 -16.30 10.63
N VAL A 44 0.40 -15.79 9.43
CA VAL A 44 -0.21 -16.28 8.19
C VAL A 44 0.28 -17.68 7.79
N ASP A 45 1.47 -18.08 8.23
CA ASP A 45 2.05 -19.41 7.95
C ASP A 45 1.52 -20.46 8.93
N THR A 46 1.64 -20.19 10.24
CA THR A 46 1.28 -21.16 11.29
C THR A 46 -0.21 -21.19 11.60
N LYS A 47 -0.94 -20.11 11.25
CA LYS A 47 -2.35 -19.87 11.63
C LYS A 47 -2.56 -19.70 13.14
N GLU A 48 -1.51 -19.50 13.89
CA GLU A 48 -1.58 -19.29 15.33
C GLU A 48 -1.89 -17.83 15.66
N VAL A 49 -2.67 -17.62 16.73
CA VAL A 49 -2.87 -16.30 17.30
C VAL A 49 -1.65 -15.93 18.12
N ILE A 50 -0.91 -14.91 17.70
CA ILE A 50 0.34 -14.48 18.31
C ILE A 50 0.25 -13.13 19.02
N GLY A 51 -0.92 -12.51 19.05
CA GLY A 51 -1.13 -11.23 19.71
C GLY A 51 -2.54 -10.69 19.49
N ARG A 52 -2.74 -9.43 19.95
CA ARG A 52 -4.00 -8.72 19.73
C ARG A 52 -3.73 -7.32 19.20
N HIS A 53 -4.50 -6.93 18.19
CA HIS A 53 -4.45 -5.58 17.64
C HIS A 53 -5.50 -4.65 18.29
N THR A 54 -5.29 -3.35 18.19
CA THR A 54 -6.16 -2.31 18.77
C THR A 54 -7.24 -1.80 17.80
N GLY A 55 -7.34 -2.39 16.64
CA GLY A 55 -8.26 -2.03 15.54
C GLY A 55 -7.52 -2.00 14.21
N LEU A 56 -8.07 -2.66 13.18
CA LEU A 56 -7.42 -2.83 11.86
C LEU A 56 -7.04 -1.51 11.18
N MET A 57 -7.75 -0.41 11.48
CA MET A 57 -7.47 0.92 10.95
C MET A 57 -6.11 1.48 11.40
N ASN A 58 -5.55 0.99 12.49
CA ASN A 58 -4.26 1.45 13.03
C ASN A 58 -3.05 0.83 12.33
N TYR A 59 -3.25 -0.10 11.40
CA TYR A 59 -2.19 -0.86 10.77
C TYR A 59 -2.16 -0.67 9.26
N THR A 60 -0.96 -0.70 8.69
CA THR A 60 -0.73 -0.58 7.24
C THR A 60 0.00 -1.83 6.74
N ILE A 61 -0.33 -2.31 5.55
CA ILE A 61 0.38 -3.43 4.92
C ILE A 61 1.85 -3.07 4.73
N GLY A 62 2.74 -3.98 5.12
CA GLY A 62 4.19 -3.77 5.18
C GLY A 62 4.69 -3.10 6.47
N GLN A 63 3.79 -2.76 7.42
CA GLN A 63 4.19 -2.19 8.72
C GLN A 63 4.92 -3.24 9.56
N ARG A 64 6.06 -2.86 10.14
CA ARG A 64 6.85 -3.69 11.07
C ARG A 64 6.75 -3.21 12.51
N ARG A 65 6.81 -1.90 12.73
CA ARG A 65 6.86 -1.31 14.08
C ARG A 65 5.45 -1.14 14.66
N ASN A 66 5.36 -1.23 16.00
CA ASN A 66 4.11 -1.00 16.74
C ASN A 66 2.96 -1.95 16.32
N VAL A 67 3.29 -3.20 15.98
CA VAL A 67 2.29 -4.21 15.61
C VAL A 67 1.60 -4.81 16.84
N GLY A 68 2.16 -4.62 18.06
CA GLY A 68 1.54 -5.11 19.30
C GLY A 68 1.87 -6.57 19.62
N ILE A 69 2.94 -7.09 19.04
CA ILE A 69 3.43 -8.44 19.29
C ILE A 69 4.57 -8.35 20.32
N SER A 70 4.46 -9.09 21.42
CA SER A 70 5.45 -9.12 22.51
C SER A 70 6.47 -10.26 22.31
N GLY A 71 7.71 -10.05 22.75
CA GLY A 71 8.78 -11.07 22.74
C GLY A 71 9.72 -10.97 21.53
N ASN A 72 10.44 -12.06 21.23
CA ASN A 72 11.43 -12.15 20.14
C ASN A 72 10.83 -12.10 18.72
N LEU A 73 9.60 -11.63 18.57
CA LEU A 73 8.84 -11.57 17.32
C LEU A 73 9.09 -10.26 16.54
N GLU A 74 10.25 -9.65 16.73
CA GLU A 74 10.61 -8.32 16.19
C GLU A 74 10.61 -8.21 14.65
N ARG A 75 10.48 -9.32 13.93
CA ARG A 75 10.56 -9.36 12.47
C ARG A 75 9.26 -9.73 11.76
N HIS A 76 8.13 -9.52 12.43
CA HIS A 76 6.84 -9.72 11.77
C HIS A 76 6.39 -8.45 11.06
N TYR A 77 5.85 -8.64 9.86
CA TYR A 77 5.32 -7.58 9.01
C TYR A 77 3.82 -7.82 8.80
N VAL A 78 3.05 -6.76 8.87
CA VAL A 78 1.64 -6.82 8.49
C VAL A 78 1.54 -7.15 7.01
N CYS A 79 0.98 -8.31 6.69
CA CYS A 79 0.80 -8.76 5.30
C CYS A 79 -0.66 -8.70 4.84
N GLY A 80 -1.62 -8.70 5.76
CA GLY A 80 -3.02 -8.69 5.38
C GLY A 80 -3.98 -8.28 6.48
N LYS A 81 -5.24 -8.11 6.10
CA LYS A 81 -6.36 -7.80 7.00
C LYS A 81 -7.58 -8.57 6.54
N ASN A 82 -8.30 -9.16 7.48
CA ASN A 82 -9.64 -9.68 7.26
C ASN A 82 -10.62 -8.81 8.05
N VAL A 83 -11.30 -7.93 7.33
CA VAL A 83 -12.23 -6.96 7.95
C VAL A 83 -13.45 -7.65 8.51
N LYS A 84 -13.93 -8.72 7.85
CA LYS A 84 -15.13 -9.47 8.26
C LYS A 84 -14.93 -10.18 9.60
N ASP A 85 -13.79 -10.83 9.76
CA ASP A 85 -13.48 -11.62 10.95
C ASP A 85 -12.65 -10.84 11.98
N ASN A 86 -12.31 -9.58 11.65
CA ASN A 86 -11.50 -8.67 12.46
C ASN A 86 -10.12 -9.24 12.82
N ILE A 87 -9.41 -9.79 11.81
CA ILE A 87 -8.10 -10.42 11.95
C ILE A 87 -7.04 -9.59 11.24
N LEU A 88 -5.90 -9.38 11.93
CA LEU A 88 -4.69 -8.82 11.34
C LEU A 88 -3.72 -9.96 11.03
N TYR A 89 -3.38 -10.16 9.76
CA TYR A 89 -2.39 -11.15 9.36
C TYR A 89 -0.99 -10.57 9.34
N VAL A 90 -0.06 -11.31 9.91
CA VAL A 90 1.36 -10.96 9.91
C VAL A 90 2.19 -12.14 9.41
N ALA A 91 3.37 -11.84 8.85
CA ALA A 91 4.31 -12.84 8.38
C ALA A 91 5.72 -12.51 8.88
N PHE A 92 6.51 -13.54 9.15
CA PHE A 92 7.90 -13.40 9.59
C PHE A 92 8.83 -13.07 8.41
N GLY A 93 9.77 -12.16 8.64
CA GLY A 93 10.82 -11.82 7.68
C GLY A 93 10.45 -10.70 6.69
N ASP A 94 11.47 -9.97 6.26
CA ASP A 94 11.30 -8.83 5.36
C ASP A 94 10.96 -9.24 3.92
N ASP A 95 11.52 -10.36 3.46
CA ASP A 95 11.34 -10.89 2.10
C ASP A 95 10.31 -12.03 2.07
N ASN A 96 9.34 -12.02 3.01
CA ASN A 96 8.34 -13.06 3.02
C ASN A 96 7.42 -13.00 1.79
N LYS A 97 7.01 -14.18 1.32
CA LYS A 97 6.17 -14.34 0.12
C LYS A 97 4.81 -13.64 0.19
N TYR A 98 4.29 -13.39 1.41
CA TYR A 98 2.98 -12.76 1.63
C TYR A 98 3.00 -11.23 1.47
N LEU A 99 4.18 -10.62 1.37
CA LEU A 99 4.31 -9.21 1.00
C LEU A 99 4.48 -9.01 -0.50
N MET A 100 4.72 -10.07 -1.27
CA MET A 100 5.08 -9.99 -2.68
C MET A 100 3.89 -10.32 -3.59
N SER A 101 3.71 -9.52 -4.62
CA SER A 101 2.73 -9.72 -5.69
C SER A 101 3.37 -9.45 -7.05
N ASP A 102 2.75 -9.93 -8.11
CA ASP A 102 3.18 -9.75 -9.50
C ASP A 102 2.14 -9.03 -10.35
N GLU A 103 0.92 -8.88 -9.84
CA GLU A 103 -0.17 -8.21 -10.55
C GLU A 103 -1.10 -7.46 -9.60
N CYS A 104 -1.79 -6.46 -10.13
CA CYS A 104 -2.98 -5.90 -9.50
C CYS A 104 -4.04 -5.51 -10.54
N ILE A 105 -5.29 -5.42 -10.10
CA ILE A 105 -6.37 -4.79 -10.85
C ILE A 105 -6.59 -3.40 -10.26
N ILE A 106 -6.62 -2.39 -11.11
CA ILE A 106 -6.95 -1.03 -10.75
C ILE A 106 -8.27 -0.63 -11.37
N ASP A 107 -9.04 0.19 -10.67
CA ASP A 107 -10.28 0.80 -11.13
C ASP A 107 -10.28 2.32 -10.90
N ASN A 108 -11.44 2.96 -11.14
CA ASN A 108 -11.55 4.43 -11.03
C ASN A 108 -10.44 5.14 -11.79
N ILE A 109 -10.25 4.72 -13.04
CA ILE A 109 -9.16 5.17 -13.89
C ILE A 109 -9.35 6.64 -14.27
N ASN A 110 -8.30 7.43 -14.06
CA ASN A 110 -8.22 8.81 -14.50
C ASN A 110 -6.96 9.04 -15.33
N PHE A 111 -7.08 9.00 -16.65
CA PHE A 111 -6.00 9.40 -17.56
C PHE A 111 -5.99 10.92 -17.73
N ILE A 112 -4.81 11.52 -17.61
CA ILE A 112 -4.55 12.94 -17.87
C ILE A 112 -3.81 13.13 -19.21
N SER A 113 -3.21 12.06 -19.74
CA SER A 113 -2.62 11.98 -21.06
C SER A 113 -3.55 11.26 -22.02
N PRO A 114 -3.60 11.62 -23.32
CA PRO A 114 -4.32 10.86 -24.34
C PRO A 114 -3.62 9.55 -24.70
N THR A 115 -2.41 9.33 -24.18
CA THR A 115 -1.61 8.14 -24.48
C THR A 115 -2.03 6.97 -23.60
N HIS A 116 -2.41 5.86 -24.22
CA HIS A 116 -2.82 4.63 -23.55
C HIS A 116 -1.89 3.48 -23.99
N PRO A 117 -0.67 3.37 -23.42
CA PRO A 117 0.31 2.38 -23.84
C PRO A 117 -0.01 1.00 -23.24
N THR A 118 0.53 -0.05 -23.89
CA THR A 118 0.55 -1.40 -23.31
C THR A 118 1.69 -1.55 -22.29
N PHE A 119 2.81 -0.85 -22.48
CA PHE A 119 3.97 -0.92 -21.60
C PHE A 119 4.30 0.47 -21.06
N CYS A 120 4.50 0.56 -19.74
CA CYS A 120 4.88 1.79 -19.06
C CYS A 120 5.58 1.48 -17.74
N THR A 121 5.71 2.45 -16.84
CA THR A 121 6.09 2.21 -15.45
C THR A 121 4.94 2.58 -14.51
N ALA A 122 4.88 1.93 -13.35
CA ALA A 122 3.88 2.19 -12.33
C ALA A 122 4.54 2.44 -10.96
N LYS A 123 3.96 3.36 -10.20
CA LYS A 123 4.25 3.54 -8.77
C LYS A 123 3.03 3.14 -7.94
N PHE A 124 3.24 2.28 -6.96
CA PHE A 124 2.20 1.79 -6.05
C PHE A 124 2.18 2.53 -4.71
N ARG A 125 3.15 3.41 -4.47
CA ARG A 125 3.27 4.24 -3.26
C ARG A 125 3.98 5.54 -3.56
N TYR A 126 3.64 6.58 -2.81
CA TYR A 126 4.41 7.82 -2.81
C TYR A 126 5.86 7.54 -2.40
N ARG A 127 6.83 8.04 -3.18
CA ARG A 127 8.27 7.77 -3.06
C ARG A 127 8.66 6.29 -3.26
N GLY A 128 7.78 5.46 -3.81
CA GLY A 128 8.10 4.10 -4.24
C GLY A 128 8.97 4.07 -5.48
N GLU A 129 9.56 2.92 -5.74
CA GLU A 129 10.29 2.65 -6.98
C GLU A 129 9.36 2.61 -8.18
N ASP A 130 9.89 2.89 -9.36
CA ASP A 130 9.20 2.70 -10.63
C ASP A 130 9.30 1.23 -11.03
N HIS A 131 8.15 0.58 -11.19
CA HIS A 131 8.06 -0.80 -11.65
C HIS A 131 7.70 -0.82 -13.14
N PRO A 132 8.51 -1.44 -14.02
CA PRO A 132 8.08 -1.71 -15.39
C PRO A 132 6.85 -2.62 -15.38
N VAL A 133 5.82 -2.22 -16.12
CA VAL A 133 4.54 -2.93 -16.14
C VAL A 133 3.99 -3.08 -17.55
N GLU A 134 3.19 -4.12 -17.72
CA GLU A 134 2.31 -4.33 -18.87
C GLU A 134 0.87 -4.07 -18.43
N LEU A 135 0.13 -3.31 -19.23
CA LEU A 135 -1.27 -2.95 -19.00
C LEU A 135 -2.19 -3.78 -19.89
N GLU A 136 -3.11 -4.51 -19.28
CA GLU A 136 -4.19 -5.23 -19.94
C GLU A 136 -5.50 -4.50 -19.61
N TYR A 137 -6.09 -3.85 -20.61
CA TYR A 137 -7.33 -3.08 -20.47
C TYR A 137 -8.52 -4.05 -20.44
N LEU A 138 -9.08 -4.29 -19.25
CA LEU A 138 -10.22 -5.20 -19.07
C LEU A 138 -11.54 -4.54 -19.44
N SER A 139 -11.67 -3.24 -19.20
CA SER A 139 -12.81 -2.40 -19.55
C SER A 139 -12.39 -0.93 -19.57
N ASP A 140 -13.33 -0.02 -19.84
CA ASP A 140 -13.07 1.42 -19.81
C ASP A 140 -12.66 1.93 -18.40
N ASN A 141 -12.98 1.17 -17.34
CA ASN A 141 -12.72 1.56 -15.95
C ASN A 141 -11.89 0.53 -15.16
N GLU A 142 -11.38 -0.51 -15.80
CA GLU A 142 -10.55 -1.51 -15.14
C GLU A 142 -9.34 -1.89 -15.98
N ILE A 143 -8.16 -1.88 -15.35
CA ILE A 143 -6.90 -2.28 -15.97
C ILE A 143 -6.24 -3.30 -15.06
N LYS A 144 -5.79 -4.42 -15.63
CA LYS A 144 -4.89 -5.35 -14.99
C LYS A 144 -3.47 -4.90 -15.25
N VAL A 145 -2.71 -4.67 -14.19
CA VAL A 145 -1.33 -4.19 -14.22
C VAL A 145 -0.43 -5.36 -13.84
N LYS A 146 0.35 -5.86 -14.79
CA LYS A 146 1.30 -6.96 -14.61
C LYS A 146 2.70 -6.39 -14.42
N TYR A 147 3.39 -6.74 -13.33
CA TYR A 147 4.71 -6.20 -13.04
C TYR A 147 5.80 -7.08 -13.66
N LYS A 148 6.85 -6.47 -14.13
CA LYS A 148 8.07 -7.20 -14.51
C LYS A 148 8.85 -7.55 -13.24
N GLY A 149 8.56 -8.72 -12.67
CA GLY A 149 9.10 -9.19 -11.39
C GLY A 149 8.08 -9.07 -10.25
N LEU A 150 8.54 -8.90 -9.03
CA LEU A 150 7.69 -8.81 -7.83
C LEU A 150 7.69 -7.40 -7.25
N ALA A 151 6.53 -6.93 -6.82
CA ALA A 151 6.39 -5.69 -6.08
C ALA A 151 6.00 -5.97 -4.62
N LYS A 152 6.61 -5.24 -3.68
CA LYS A 152 6.42 -5.44 -2.25
C LYS A 152 5.27 -4.59 -1.71
N ALA A 153 4.37 -5.24 -0.99
CA ALA A 153 3.31 -4.63 -0.20
C ALA A 153 2.41 -3.68 -1.00
N VAL A 154 2.10 -4.06 -2.24
CA VAL A 154 1.03 -3.44 -3.03
C VAL A 154 -0.28 -3.62 -2.28
N THR A 155 -1.05 -2.54 -2.11
CA THR A 155 -2.14 -2.51 -1.14
C THR A 155 -3.43 -2.01 -1.77
N PRO A 156 -4.56 -2.74 -1.64
CA PRO A 156 -5.87 -2.25 -2.06
C PRO A 156 -6.22 -0.91 -1.43
N GLY A 157 -6.88 -0.04 -2.19
CA GLY A 157 -7.24 1.31 -1.77
C GLY A 157 -6.14 2.37 -1.97
N GLN A 158 -4.92 1.98 -2.35
CA GLN A 158 -3.85 2.90 -2.72
C GLN A 158 -3.93 3.26 -4.21
N ALA A 159 -3.36 4.40 -4.59
CA ALA A 159 -3.24 4.79 -5.98
C ALA A 159 -2.09 4.04 -6.67
N CYS A 160 -2.37 3.53 -7.87
CA CYS A 160 -1.38 3.11 -8.84
C CYS A 160 -1.23 4.24 -9.86
N VAL A 161 -0.06 4.86 -9.93
CA VAL A 161 0.21 5.98 -10.84
C VAL A 161 1.08 5.49 -11.99
N LEU A 162 0.65 5.77 -13.23
CA LEU A 162 1.27 5.30 -14.46
C LEU A 162 2.12 6.40 -15.11
N TYR A 163 3.32 6.04 -15.59
CA TYR A 163 4.26 6.95 -16.21
C TYR A 163 4.83 6.38 -17.50
N LEU A 164 5.10 7.27 -18.48
CA LEU A 164 5.89 6.97 -19.65
C LEU A 164 7.11 7.91 -19.68
N GLY A 165 8.26 7.41 -19.24
CA GLY A 165 9.39 8.26 -18.93
C GLY A 165 9.07 9.24 -17.80
N GLU A 166 9.17 10.54 -18.05
CA GLU A 166 8.82 11.59 -17.09
C GLU A 166 7.35 12.06 -17.17
N GLU A 167 6.60 11.59 -18.17
CA GLU A 167 5.19 11.94 -18.35
C GLU A 167 4.31 11.11 -17.43
N CYS A 168 3.50 11.77 -16.60
CA CYS A 168 2.43 11.12 -15.84
C CYS A 168 1.24 10.88 -16.77
N LEU A 169 0.90 9.62 -17.01
CA LEU A 169 -0.22 9.23 -17.87
C LEU A 169 -1.58 9.34 -17.16
N GLY A 170 -1.58 9.06 -15.86
CA GLY A 170 -2.80 9.00 -15.05
C GLY A 170 -2.65 8.05 -13.88
N SER A 171 -3.77 7.68 -13.29
CA SER A 171 -3.81 6.76 -12.14
C SER A 171 -5.12 5.99 -12.07
N GLY A 172 -5.09 4.91 -11.28
CA GLY A 172 -6.28 4.21 -10.82
C GLY A 172 -6.12 3.80 -9.35
N ILE A 173 -7.20 3.37 -8.73
CA ILE A 173 -7.18 2.84 -7.36
C ILE A 173 -6.96 1.33 -7.44
N ILE A 174 -6.03 0.81 -6.66
CA ILE A 174 -5.78 -0.63 -6.55
C ILE A 174 -7.01 -1.28 -5.92
N LYS A 175 -7.75 -2.04 -6.72
CA LYS A 175 -8.94 -2.77 -6.31
C LYS A 175 -8.60 -4.13 -5.73
N GLN A 176 -7.70 -4.85 -6.38
CA GLN A 176 -7.32 -6.20 -6.01
C GLN A 176 -5.84 -6.44 -6.31
N VAL A 177 -5.18 -7.20 -5.46
CA VAL A 177 -3.78 -7.62 -5.62
C VAL A 177 -3.73 -9.11 -5.87
N LEU A 178 -2.93 -9.53 -6.86
CA LEU A 178 -2.84 -10.93 -7.28
C LEU A 178 -1.39 -11.40 -7.24
N LYS A 179 -1.24 -12.72 -7.20
CA LYS A 179 0.00 -13.44 -7.44
C LYS A 179 -0.30 -14.72 -8.19
N ASP A 180 0.40 -14.94 -9.31
CA ASP A 180 0.17 -16.08 -10.20
C ASP A 180 -1.31 -16.17 -10.63
N ASP A 181 -1.90 -15.04 -11.08
CA ASP A 181 -3.31 -14.87 -11.45
C ASP A 181 -4.34 -15.12 -10.33
N LYS A 182 -3.91 -15.29 -9.08
CA LYS A 182 -4.80 -15.58 -7.93
C LYS A 182 -4.87 -14.41 -6.96
N PRO A 183 -6.07 -13.99 -6.56
CA PRO A 183 -6.24 -12.98 -5.52
C PRO A 183 -5.54 -13.39 -4.22
N LEU A 184 -4.90 -12.43 -3.57
CA LEU A 184 -4.31 -12.63 -2.26
C LEU A 184 -5.41 -12.63 -1.19
N TRP A 185 -5.82 -13.82 -0.76
CA TRP A 185 -6.96 -14.05 0.13
C TRP A 185 -6.89 -13.31 1.48
N TYR A 186 -5.69 -12.97 1.92
CA TYR A 186 -5.42 -12.26 3.19
C TYR A 186 -5.48 -10.72 3.07
N LEU A 187 -5.76 -10.19 1.87
CA LEU A 187 -5.93 -8.75 1.59
C LEU A 187 -7.40 -8.36 1.36
N ASN A 188 -8.36 -9.02 2.01
CA ASN A 188 -9.80 -8.80 1.82
C ASN A 188 -10.38 -7.87 2.90
#